data_7ff26e15dcb5e3cc3b4eb6b7c0703413
#
_entry.id   7ff26e15dcb5e3cc3b4eb6b7c0703413
#
_cell.length_a   1.000
_cell.length_b   1.000
_cell.length_c   1.000
_cell.angle_alpha   90.00
_cell.angle_beta   90.00
_cell.angle_gamma   90.00
#
_symmetry.space_group_name_H-M   'P 1'
#
loop_
_entity.id
_entity.type
_entity.pdbx_description
1 polymer ?
#
loop_
_entity_poly.entity_id
_entity_poly.type
_entity_poly.pdbx_seq_one_letter_code
_entity_poly.pdbx_strand_id
1 'polypeptide(L)'
;MFENKHIVVGVCGGIAAYKAAGLVSHLRQAGADVHCIMTANAAKLVTPITFGELSGNDVTVDMFANIYKWDVEHIALARMADVFVIAPATADMIGKVANGIADDMLSTTVMATKAKVIFVPSMNTNMYENPIVQENMAKLRAHGYLFVEPESGHLACNTNGKGRFPKLESIMDAVEKALFGKGLLKGKKIIVSAGGTQEAIDPVRYISNCSSGRMGYAIARAAAMEDADVTLVSCTTALPVPSGVKIEYVRDARELCRAMNSHFDDCDAAIMAAAVSDYRPKVQATQKIKKESHDVLNIELTQNPDILYGLGQKKKGQFLVGFAAETNDVIEHGKEKLKRKNLDMLVANDVAMPGAGFNVPTNIASLLYKDGTMEQYPKMTKDELGHIIVEKISEGLKQQ
;
A
#
# COMPACT_ATOMS: atom_id res chain seq x y z
N MET A 1 8.12 -5.49 12.10
CA MET A 1 7.96 -5.43 10.63
C MET A 1 9.27 -5.80 9.92
N PHE A 2 10.38 -5.12 10.21
CA PHE A 2 11.68 -5.34 9.57
C PHE A 2 12.73 -5.98 10.48
N GLU A 3 12.31 -6.78 11.45
CA GLU A 3 13.23 -7.47 12.36
C GLU A 3 14.24 -8.34 11.59
N ASN A 4 15.50 -8.27 12.00
CA ASN A 4 16.62 -8.96 11.36
C ASN A 4 16.86 -8.57 9.89
N LYS A 5 16.42 -7.37 9.47
CA LYS A 5 16.70 -6.82 8.13
C LYS A 5 17.69 -5.67 8.21
N HIS A 6 18.72 -5.75 7.38
CA HIS A 6 19.74 -4.72 7.24
C HIS A 6 19.38 -3.79 6.07
N ILE A 7 19.14 -2.51 6.39
CA ILE A 7 18.77 -1.50 5.39
C ILE A 7 19.87 -0.45 5.33
N VAL A 8 20.48 -0.29 4.17
CA VAL A 8 21.46 0.78 3.95
C VAL A 8 20.76 1.99 3.35
N VAL A 9 20.91 3.15 3.99
CA VAL A 9 20.32 4.43 3.53
C VAL A 9 21.44 5.34 3.04
N GLY A 10 21.45 5.60 1.73
CA GLY A 10 22.33 6.56 1.07
C GLY A 10 21.71 7.96 1.04
N VAL A 11 22.36 8.95 1.65
CA VAL A 11 21.84 10.31 1.72
C VAL A 11 22.66 11.21 0.80
N CYS A 12 22.02 11.81 -0.23
CA CYS A 12 22.67 12.71 -1.16
C CYS A 12 22.45 14.18 -0.78
N GLY A 13 23.29 15.06 -1.35
CA GLY A 13 23.33 16.49 -1.08
C GLY A 13 22.19 17.29 -1.69
N GLY A 14 20.95 16.94 -1.37
CA GLY A 14 19.75 17.71 -1.68
C GLY A 14 19.13 18.29 -0.43
N ILE A 15 18.39 19.41 -0.53
CA ILE A 15 17.76 20.03 0.65
C ILE A 15 16.86 19.07 1.43
N ALA A 16 16.27 18.07 0.76
CA ALA A 16 15.44 17.04 1.39
C ALA A 16 16.23 16.04 2.26
N ALA A 17 17.56 16.16 2.42
CA ALA A 17 18.36 15.34 3.31
C ALA A 17 17.83 15.35 4.76
N TYR A 18 17.25 16.48 5.24
CA TYR A 18 16.65 16.54 6.57
C TYR A 18 15.43 15.59 6.72
N LYS A 19 14.72 15.31 5.62
CA LYS A 19 13.58 14.36 5.64
C LYS A 19 14.04 12.91 5.72
N ALA A 20 15.22 12.62 5.18
CA ALA A 20 15.80 11.27 5.29
C ALA A 20 16.07 10.87 6.75
N ALA A 21 16.30 11.84 7.65
CA ALA A 21 16.40 11.58 9.08
C ALA A 21 15.10 10.96 9.64
N GLY A 22 13.94 11.45 9.21
CA GLY A 22 12.64 10.86 9.52
C GLY A 22 12.50 9.42 8.99
N LEU A 23 12.95 9.16 7.75
CA LEU A 23 12.95 7.82 7.18
C LEU A 23 13.80 6.84 8.02
N VAL A 24 15.03 7.22 8.36
CA VAL A 24 15.93 6.40 9.19
C VAL A 24 15.27 6.06 10.54
N SER A 25 14.68 7.06 11.19
CA SER A 25 13.95 6.86 12.44
C SER A 25 12.80 5.86 12.31
N HIS A 26 11.97 5.97 11.24
CA HIS A 26 10.85 5.06 11.01
C HIS A 26 11.30 3.63 10.68
N LEU A 27 12.35 3.46 9.88
CA LEU A 27 12.92 2.15 9.57
C LEU A 27 13.41 1.45 10.84
N ARG A 28 14.14 2.18 11.71
CA ARG A 28 14.62 1.66 12.99
C ARG A 28 13.45 1.31 13.93
N GLN A 29 12.45 2.17 14.04
CA GLN A 29 11.23 1.90 14.84
C GLN A 29 10.47 0.67 14.33
N ALA A 30 10.54 0.39 13.03
CA ALA A 30 9.97 -0.81 12.42
C ALA A 30 10.83 -2.09 12.67
N GLY A 31 11.95 -1.97 13.36
CA GLY A 31 12.81 -3.09 13.77
C GLY A 31 14.00 -3.36 12.85
N ALA A 32 14.25 -2.52 11.84
CA ALA A 32 15.41 -2.69 10.96
C ALA A 32 16.73 -2.29 11.64
N ASP A 33 17.81 -2.98 11.27
CA ASP A 33 19.17 -2.51 11.49
C ASP A 33 19.57 -1.57 10.33
N VAL A 34 19.67 -0.27 10.64
CA VAL A 34 19.82 0.77 9.64
C VAL A 34 21.25 1.33 9.62
N HIS A 35 21.90 1.30 8.48
CA HIS A 35 23.23 1.88 8.25
C HIS A 35 23.14 3.06 7.28
N CYS A 36 23.86 4.14 7.56
CA CYS A 36 23.78 5.37 6.77
C CYS A 36 25.09 5.66 6.06
N ILE A 37 25.02 5.96 4.77
CA ILE A 37 26.13 6.50 3.98
C ILE A 37 25.72 7.90 3.50
N MET A 38 26.54 8.88 3.70
CA MET A 38 26.28 10.26 3.25
C MET A 38 27.31 10.70 2.21
N THR A 39 26.85 11.40 1.18
CA THR A 39 27.78 12.12 0.31
C THR A 39 28.39 13.31 1.07
N ALA A 40 29.58 13.77 0.68
CA ALA A 40 30.22 14.95 1.25
C ALA A 40 29.33 16.20 1.20
N ASN A 41 28.47 16.33 0.18
CA ASN A 41 27.50 17.41 0.08
C ASN A 41 26.30 17.23 1.01
N ALA A 42 25.87 15.99 1.31
CA ALA A 42 24.82 15.74 2.29
C ALA A 42 25.27 16.13 3.69
N ALA A 43 26.52 15.84 4.06
CA ALA A 43 27.10 16.17 5.35
C ALA A 43 27.22 17.68 5.63
N LYS A 44 27.15 18.52 4.57
CA LYS A 44 27.07 20.00 4.69
C LYS A 44 25.65 20.49 5.04
N LEU A 45 24.60 19.70 4.76
CA LEU A 45 23.21 20.06 4.98
C LEU A 45 22.67 19.51 6.31
N VAL A 46 23.02 18.27 6.62
CA VAL A 46 22.68 17.59 7.88
C VAL A 46 23.93 16.87 8.36
N THR A 47 24.24 17.00 9.64
CA THR A 47 25.47 16.40 10.18
C THR A 47 25.36 14.87 10.27
N PRO A 48 26.48 14.11 10.10
CA PRO A 48 26.51 12.68 10.29
C PRO A 48 26.05 12.23 11.68
N ILE A 49 26.29 13.04 12.72
CA ILE A 49 25.85 12.77 14.10
C ILE A 49 24.33 12.55 14.16
N THR A 50 23.54 13.35 13.43
CA THR A 50 22.07 13.20 13.40
C THR A 50 21.67 11.81 12.92
N PHE A 51 22.26 11.31 11.86
CA PHE A 51 21.97 9.99 11.32
C PHE A 51 22.54 8.86 12.21
N GLY A 52 23.69 9.07 12.84
CA GLY A 52 24.29 8.13 13.80
C GLY A 52 23.37 7.88 15.01
N GLU A 53 22.89 8.96 15.64
CA GLU A 53 21.94 8.86 16.75
C GLU A 53 20.61 8.19 16.34
N LEU A 54 20.09 8.50 15.17
CA LEU A 54 18.83 7.93 14.70
C LEU A 54 18.95 6.46 14.28
N SER A 55 20.04 6.07 13.63
CA SER A 55 20.27 4.69 13.21
C SER A 55 20.83 3.81 14.34
N GLY A 56 21.59 4.40 15.26
CA GLY A 56 22.37 3.69 16.29
C GLY A 56 23.65 3.05 15.76
N ASN A 57 24.07 3.40 14.55
CA ASN A 57 25.25 2.91 13.86
C ASN A 57 26.14 4.07 13.39
N ASP A 58 27.42 3.78 13.16
CA ASP A 58 28.34 4.73 12.56
C ASP A 58 27.88 5.17 11.16
N VAL A 59 28.10 6.44 10.82
CA VAL A 59 27.77 7.01 9.52
C VAL A 59 29.03 7.19 8.70
N THR A 60 29.06 6.60 7.52
CA THR A 60 30.20 6.69 6.63
C THR A 60 30.02 7.80 5.60
N VAL A 61 31.02 8.70 5.52
CA VAL A 61 31.05 9.81 4.54
C VAL A 61 32.21 9.66 3.58
N ASP A 62 33.40 9.37 4.09
CA ASP A 62 34.63 9.22 3.33
C ASP A 62 35.07 7.76 3.32
N MET A 63 35.41 7.27 2.12
CA MET A 63 35.86 5.89 1.90
C MET A 63 37.16 5.56 2.65
N PHE A 64 37.97 6.56 2.98
CA PHE A 64 39.30 6.41 3.57
C PHE A 64 39.39 6.94 5.01
N ALA A 65 38.28 7.34 5.63
CA ALA A 65 38.29 7.91 6.98
C ALA A 65 38.69 6.91 8.07
N ASN A 66 38.36 5.62 7.91
CA ASN A 66 38.59 4.56 8.91
C ASN A 66 39.63 3.53 8.42
N ILE A 67 40.91 3.93 8.42
CA ILE A 67 42.03 3.08 7.95
C ILE A 67 42.34 1.90 8.92
N TYR A 68 41.73 1.87 10.10
CA TYR A 68 42.01 0.87 11.15
C TYR A 68 41.12 -0.40 11.08
N LYS A 69 40.10 -0.45 10.25
CA LYS A 69 39.31 -1.65 10.00
C LYS A 69 39.86 -2.36 8.75
N TRP A 70 40.33 -3.59 8.90
CA TRP A 70 40.85 -4.39 7.79
C TRP A 70 39.77 -4.82 6.76
N ASP A 71 38.50 -4.67 7.09
CA ASP A 71 37.39 -4.89 6.14
C ASP A 71 37.13 -3.62 5.31
N VAL A 72 37.06 -3.80 4.01
CA VAL A 72 36.73 -2.73 3.06
C VAL A 72 35.28 -2.33 3.28
N GLU A 73 35.05 -1.23 3.96
CA GLU A 73 33.73 -0.82 4.51
C GLU A 73 32.61 -0.78 3.46
N HIS A 74 32.90 -0.23 2.26
CA HIS A 74 31.88 -0.21 1.18
C HIS A 74 31.49 -1.63 0.70
N ILE A 75 32.40 -2.61 0.77
CA ILE A 75 32.09 -4.01 0.45
C ILE A 75 31.29 -4.66 1.58
N ALA A 76 31.63 -4.38 2.83
CA ALA A 76 30.91 -4.90 4.00
C ALA A 76 29.45 -4.43 3.98
N LEU A 77 29.21 -3.12 3.80
CA LEU A 77 27.87 -2.54 3.69
C LEU A 77 27.09 -3.07 2.45
N ALA A 78 27.77 -3.20 1.32
CA ALA A 78 27.15 -3.73 0.10
C ALA A 78 26.69 -5.18 0.23
N ARG A 79 27.44 -6.01 0.99
CA ARG A 79 27.10 -7.43 1.22
C ARG A 79 26.05 -7.62 2.30
N MET A 80 26.06 -6.77 3.31
CA MET A 80 25.14 -6.84 4.44
C MET A 80 23.73 -6.40 4.05
N ALA A 81 23.59 -5.45 3.13
CA ALA A 81 22.30 -4.87 2.78
C ALA A 81 21.31 -5.91 2.26
N ASP A 82 20.13 -6.02 2.87
CA ASP A 82 18.95 -6.67 2.30
C ASP A 82 18.26 -5.76 1.29
N VAL A 83 18.21 -4.44 1.58
CA VAL A 83 17.72 -3.38 0.70
C VAL A 83 18.59 -2.14 0.84
N PHE A 84 18.80 -1.45 -0.26
CA PHE A 84 19.54 -0.19 -0.31
C PHE A 84 18.59 0.94 -0.73
N VAL A 85 18.49 2.01 0.05
CA VAL A 85 17.61 3.15 -0.22
C VAL A 85 18.42 4.42 -0.41
N ILE A 86 18.36 5.05 -1.57
CA ILE A 86 19.03 6.33 -1.82
C ILE A 86 18.00 7.45 -1.66
N ALA A 87 17.99 8.11 -0.51
CA ALA A 87 16.99 9.09 -0.11
C ALA A 87 17.62 10.30 0.64
N PRO A 88 17.55 11.53 0.09
CA PRO A 88 17.10 11.83 -1.27
C PRO A 88 18.12 11.38 -2.32
N ALA A 89 17.64 11.01 -3.51
CA ALA A 89 18.50 10.78 -4.67
C ALA A 89 18.58 12.08 -5.53
N THR A 90 19.77 12.59 -5.73
CA THR A 90 20.03 13.74 -6.61
C THR A 90 20.21 13.30 -8.05
N ALA A 91 20.05 14.22 -9.02
CA ALA A 91 20.37 13.98 -10.42
C ALA A 91 21.83 13.53 -10.62
N ASP A 92 22.77 14.04 -9.81
CA ASP A 92 24.19 13.64 -9.81
C ASP A 92 24.31 12.13 -9.51
N MET A 93 23.75 11.66 -8.39
CA MET A 93 23.82 10.26 -7.99
C MET A 93 23.13 9.34 -9.01
N ILE A 94 21.95 9.72 -9.53
CA ILE A 94 21.24 9.01 -10.59
C ILE A 94 22.14 8.90 -11.84
N GLY A 95 22.76 10.01 -12.24
CA GLY A 95 23.68 10.04 -13.39
C GLY A 95 24.92 9.18 -13.19
N LYS A 96 25.56 9.23 -12.02
CA LYS A 96 26.72 8.42 -11.66
C LYS A 96 26.40 6.92 -11.75
N VAL A 97 25.37 6.47 -11.05
CA VAL A 97 25.00 5.06 -11.02
C VAL A 97 24.57 4.57 -12.40
N ALA A 98 23.81 5.36 -13.18
CA ALA A 98 23.39 5.01 -14.53
C ALA A 98 24.57 4.81 -15.50
N ASN A 99 25.71 5.45 -15.24
CA ASN A 99 26.90 5.38 -16.10
C ASN A 99 28.08 4.65 -15.45
N GLY A 100 27.86 3.95 -14.33
CA GLY A 100 28.87 3.11 -13.67
C GLY A 100 29.99 3.91 -13.01
N ILE A 101 29.74 5.17 -12.63
CA ILE A 101 30.72 6.03 -11.94
C ILE A 101 30.66 5.71 -10.44
N ALA A 102 31.82 5.33 -9.89
CA ALA A 102 31.99 4.93 -8.50
C ALA A 102 33.18 5.72 -7.90
N ASP A 103 32.98 7.03 -7.70
CA ASP A 103 34.02 7.98 -7.29
C ASP A 103 33.88 8.47 -5.85
N ASP A 104 32.82 8.02 -5.14
CA ASP A 104 32.60 8.29 -3.72
C ASP A 104 32.12 7.03 -2.97
N MET A 105 32.05 7.10 -1.65
CA MET A 105 31.64 5.98 -0.80
C MET A 105 30.26 5.45 -1.18
N LEU A 106 29.29 6.31 -1.45
CA LEU A 106 27.91 5.90 -1.76
C LEU A 106 27.83 5.24 -3.13
N SER A 107 28.35 5.88 -4.17
CA SER A 107 28.33 5.33 -5.55
C SER A 107 29.10 4.02 -5.65
N THR A 108 30.23 3.88 -4.95
CA THR A 108 31.02 2.64 -4.90
C THR A 108 30.26 1.52 -4.20
N THR A 109 29.59 1.80 -3.07
CA THR A 109 28.79 0.80 -2.36
C THR A 109 27.62 0.32 -3.20
N VAL A 110 26.93 1.25 -3.90
CA VAL A 110 25.82 0.92 -4.82
C VAL A 110 26.29 0.03 -5.99
N MET A 111 27.48 0.26 -6.54
CA MET A 111 28.03 -0.58 -7.59
C MET A 111 28.42 -1.99 -7.09
N ALA A 112 28.73 -2.15 -5.81
CA ALA A 112 29.16 -3.43 -5.22
C ALA A 112 27.99 -4.27 -4.66
N THR A 113 26.82 -3.68 -4.43
CA THR A 113 25.70 -4.39 -3.79
C THR A 113 24.93 -5.28 -4.76
N LYS A 114 24.41 -6.40 -4.22
CA LYS A 114 23.42 -7.27 -4.87
C LYS A 114 22.00 -7.05 -4.33
N ALA A 115 21.86 -6.21 -3.31
CA ALA A 115 20.57 -5.85 -2.76
C ALA A 115 19.72 -5.07 -3.77
N LYS A 116 18.39 -5.13 -3.64
CA LYS A 116 17.52 -4.24 -4.41
C LYS A 116 17.78 -2.80 -4.01
N VAL A 117 18.03 -1.93 -4.99
CA VAL A 117 18.30 -0.51 -4.77
C VAL A 117 17.07 0.31 -5.13
N ILE A 118 16.64 1.15 -4.19
CA ILE A 118 15.50 2.05 -4.33
C ILE A 118 16.00 3.48 -4.40
N PHE A 119 15.74 4.17 -5.50
CA PHE A 119 15.99 5.60 -5.63
C PHE A 119 14.75 6.38 -5.23
N VAL A 120 14.96 7.42 -4.41
CA VAL A 120 13.93 8.38 -4.00
C VAL A 120 14.32 9.77 -4.55
N PRO A 121 14.03 10.07 -5.83
CA PRO A 121 14.41 11.32 -6.45
C PRO A 121 13.80 12.53 -5.73
N SER A 122 14.61 13.54 -5.47
CA SER A 122 14.13 14.81 -4.96
C SER A 122 15.03 15.96 -5.47
N MET A 123 14.47 16.78 -6.33
CA MET A 123 15.18 17.87 -7.00
C MET A 123 14.21 18.92 -7.55
N ASN A 124 14.74 20.03 -8.07
CA ASN A 124 13.94 21.00 -8.80
C ASN A 124 13.21 20.37 -9.99
N THR A 125 12.02 20.85 -10.34
CA THR A 125 11.18 20.32 -11.42
C THR A 125 11.91 20.25 -12.76
N ASN A 126 12.61 21.33 -13.15
CA ASN A 126 13.35 21.36 -14.43
C ASN A 126 14.49 20.33 -14.46
N MET A 127 15.11 20.05 -13.30
CA MET A 127 16.12 18.99 -13.19
C MET A 127 15.46 17.61 -13.32
N TYR A 128 14.33 17.41 -12.66
CA TYR A 128 13.60 16.13 -12.73
C TYR A 128 13.09 15.85 -14.13
N GLU A 129 12.52 16.86 -14.81
CA GLU A 129 11.97 16.75 -16.17
C GLU A 129 13.06 16.82 -17.27
N ASN A 130 14.31 17.06 -16.90
CA ASN A 130 15.41 17.09 -17.85
C ASN A 130 15.51 15.75 -18.59
N PRO A 131 15.54 15.73 -19.95
CA PRO A 131 15.57 14.50 -20.73
C PRO A 131 16.70 13.55 -20.33
N ILE A 132 17.91 14.07 -20.06
CA ILE A 132 19.06 13.28 -19.64
C ILE A 132 18.81 12.59 -18.29
N VAL A 133 18.16 13.26 -17.34
CA VAL A 133 17.80 12.68 -16.04
C VAL A 133 16.75 11.59 -16.24
N GLN A 134 15.72 11.83 -17.07
CA GLN A 134 14.70 10.83 -17.38
C GLN A 134 15.27 9.62 -18.12
N GLU A 135 16.20 9.82 -19.06
CA GLU A 135 16.91 8.72 -19.74
C GLU A 135 17.74 7.88 -18.75
N ASN A 136 18.49 8.53 -17.85
CA ASN A 136 19.24 7.84 -16.80
C ASN A 136 18.32 7.03 -15.87
N MET A 137 17.18 7.60 -15.47
CA MET A 137 16.18 6.89 -14.65
C MET A 137 15.58 5.69 -15.40
N ALA A 138 15.25 5.86 -16.70
CA ALA A 138 14.74 4.77 -17.55
C ALA A 138 15.78 3.65 -17.70
N LYS A 139 17.04 4.00 -17.92
CA LYS A 139 18.17 3.05 -17.99
C LYS A 139 18.31 2.26 -16.69
N LEU A 140 18.25 2.93 -15.54
CA LEU A 140 18.32 2.26 -14.24
C LEU A 140 17.13 1.33 -14.01
N ARG A 141 15.89 1.76 -14.36
CA ARG A 141 14.70 0.88 -14.29
C ARG A 141 14.85 -0.38 -15.14
N ALA A 142 15.40 -0.25 -16.35
CA ALA A 142 15.67 -1.39 -17.24
C ALA A 142 16.69 -2.38 -16.63
N HIS A 143 17.58 -1.90 -15.75
CA HIS A 143 18.53 -2.73 -14.99
C HIS A 143 17.99 -3.23 -13.65
N GLY A 144 16.68 -3.03 -13.35
CA GLY A 144 16.03 -3.55 -12.14
C GLY A 144 16.13 -2.64 -10.91
N TYR A 145 16.65 -1.43 -11.05
CA TYR A 145 16.59 -0.43 -9.98
C TYR A 145 15.17 0.09 -9.77
N LEU A 146 14.77 0.25 -8.53
CA LEU A 146 13.44 0.69 -8.16
C LEU A 146 13.41 2.21 -7.93
N PHE A 147 12.25 2.83 -8.15
CA PHE A 147 12.05 4.26 -7.96
C PHE A 147 10.76 4.51 -7.19
N VAL A 148 10.84 5.38 -6.16
CA VAL A 148 9.67 5.99 -5.55
C VAL A 148 9.49 7.36 -6.20
N GLU A 149 8.40 7.54 -6.94
CA GLU A 149 8.14 8.78 -7.69
C GLU A 149 8.04 9.98 -6.75
N PRO A 150 8.66 11.12 -7.11
CA PRO A 150 8.52 12.35 -6.34
C PRO A 150 7.09 12.89 -6.44
N GLU A 151 6.65 13.56 -5.38
CA GLU A 151 5.36 14.24 -5.37
C GLU A 151 5.41 15.56 -6.13
N SER A 152 4.22 15.99 -6.57
CA SER A 152 3.98 17.35 -7.06
C SER A 152 3.61 18.28 -5.90
N GLY A 153 4.04 19.53 -5.96
CA GLY A 153 3.69 20.51 -4.95
C GLY A 153 4.69 21.66 -4.89
N HIS A 154 4.61 22.43 -3.81
CA HIS A 154 5.52 23.56 -3.58
C HIS A 154 6.93 23.07 -3.21
N LEU A 155 7.93 23.54 -3.95
CA LEU A 155 9.34 23.22 -3.78
C LEU A 155 10.08 24.31 -3.01
N ALA A 156 11.22 23.98 -2.43
CA ALA A 156 12.06 24.93 -1.68
C ALA A 156 12.57 26.13 -2.51
N CYS A 157 12.56 26.01 -3.84
CA CYS A 157 12.90 27.08 -4.77
C CYS A 157 11.70 27.97 -5.15
N ASN A 158 10.60 27.95 -4.38
CA ASN A 158 9.37 28.70 -4.61
C ASN A 158 8.68 28.45 -5.96
N THR A 159 8.86 27.26 -6.52
CA THR A 159 8.13 26.80 -7.71
C THR A 159 7.19 25.66 -7.35
N ASN A 160 6.12 25.48 -8.14
CA ASN A 160 5.24 24.32 -8.04
C ASN A 160 5.54 23.36 -9.17
N GLY A 161 5.64 22.06 -8.85
CA GLY A 161 5.87 21.03 -9.85
C GLY A 161 6.27 19.69 -9.25
N LYS A 162 6.60 18.72 -10.11
CA LYS A 162 7.08 17.41 -9.72
C LYS A 162 8.56 17.48 -9.32
N GLY A 163 8.93 16.82 -8.22
CA GLY A 163 10.32 16.82 -7.72
C GLY A 163 10.41 16.87 -6.20
N ARG A 164 9.26 16.97 -5.50
CA ARG A 164 9.20 16.99 -4.04
C ARG A 164 9.44 15.58 -3.49
N PHE A 165 10.22 15.51 -2.39
CA PHE A 165 10.44 14.28 -1.64
C PHE A 165 9.09 13.65 -1.26
N PRO A 166 8.85 12.36 -1.59
CA PRO A 166 7.57 11.69 -1.38
C PRO A 166 7.26 11.51 0.11
N LYS A 167 6.05 11.09 0.42
CA LYS A 167 5.65 10.73 1.78
C LYS A 167 6.46 9.55 2.28
N LEU A 168 6.74 9.52 3.58
CA LEU A 168 7.51 8.44 4.19
C LEU A 168 6.83 7.10 4.01
N GLU A 169 5.50 7.06 4.07
CA GLU A 169 4.69 5.86 3.87
C GLU A 169 4.96 5.22 2.50
N SER A 170 5.06 6.03 1.45
CA SER A 170 5.36 5.52 0.10
C SER A 170 6.76 4.91 -0.01
N ILE A 171 7.73 5.46 0.72
CA ILE A 171 9.10 4.90 0.77
C ILE A 171 9.10 3.61 1.58
N MET A 172 8.40 3.58 2.73
CA MET A 172 8.26 2.39 3.56
C MET A 172 7.59 1.24 2.80
N ASP A 173 6.51 1.53 2.03
CA ASP A 173 5.86 0.55 1.16
C ASP A 173 6.81 -0.01 0.10
N ALA A 174 7.67 0.84 -0.50
CA ALA A 174 8.64 0.40 -1.49
C ALA A 174 9.73 -0.50 -0.87
N VAL A 175 10.20 -0.17 0.36
CA VAL A 175 11.15 -0.99 1.11
C VAL A 175 10.53 -2.34 1.46
N GLU A 176 9.31 -2.36 1.97
CA GLU A 176 8.58 -3.59 2.31
C GLU A 176 8.40 -4.47 1.07
N LYS A 177 7.98 -3.88 -0.05
CA LYS A 177 7.86 -4.56 -1.34
C LYS A 177 9.21 -5.12 -1.83
N ALA A 178 10.29 -4.37 -1.66
CA ALA A 178 11.62 -4.82 -2.06
C ALA A 178 12.09 -6.01 -1.19
N LEU A 179 11.78 -6.02 0.10
CA LEU A 179 12.16 -7.09 1.03
C LEU A 179 11.31 -8.35 0.86
N PHE A 180 10.00 -8.21 0.74
CA PHE A 180 9.06 -9.33 0.92
C PHE A 180 8.21 -9.63 -0.32
N GLY A 181 8.11 -8.72 -1.29
CA GLY A 181 7.33 -8.95 -2.51
C GLY A 181 7.90 -10.10 -3.34
N LYS A 182 7.04 -11.09 -3.60
CA LYS A 182 7.36 -12.30 -4.36
C LYS A 182 6.90 -12.19 -5.83
N GLY A 183 6.11 -11.15 -6.17
CA GLY A 183 5.52 -10.97 -7.49
C GLY A 183 4.45 -12.02 -7.83
N LEU A 184 3.75 -12.53 -6.80
CA LEU A 184 2.77 -13.61 -6.92
C LEU A 184 1.61 -13.30 -7.89
N LEU A 185 1.28 -12.02 -8.05
CA LEU A 185 0.17 -11.53 -8.87
C LEU A 185 0.65 -10.67 -10.05
N LYS A 186 1.90 -10.84 -10.47
CA LYS A 186 2.46 -10.09 -11.61
C LYS A 186 1.61 -10.27 -12.87
N GLY A 187 1.17 -9.15 -13.43
CA GLY A 187 0.33 -9.11 -14.64
C GLY A 187 -1.14 -9.43 -14.38
N LYS A 188 -1.55 -9.65 -13.12
CA LYS A 188 -2.94 -9.89 -12.74
C LYS A 188 -3.66 -8.58 -12.42
N LYS A 189 -4.92 -8.47 -12.83
CA LYS A 189 -5.81 -7.33 -12.55
C LYS A 189 -6.72 -7.68 -11.38
N ILE A 190 -6.64 -6.93 -10.32
CA ILE A 190 -7.38 -7.17 -9.09
C ILE A 190 -8.29 -5.97 -8.79
N ILE A 191 -9.57 -6.22 -8.54
CA ILE A 191 -10.50 -5.20 -8.06
C ILE A 191 -10.88 -5.46 -6.61
N VAL A 192 -10.85 -4.41 -5.79
CA VAL A 192 -11.16 -4.50 -4.36
C VAL A 192 -12.17 -3.44 -4.01
N SER A 193 -13.26 -3.78 -3.32
CA SER A 193 -14.16 -2.79 -2.75
C SER A 193 -13.84 -2.52 -1.27
N ALA A 194 -14.06 -1.28 -0.80
CA ALA A 194 -13.76 -0.90 0.59
C ALA A 194 -14.73 0.14 1.15
N GLY A 195 -14.89 0.14 2.48
CA GLY A 195 -15.71 1.11 3.20
C GLY A 195 -17.17 0.72 3.33
N GLY A 196 -17.95 1.55 4.02
CA GLY A 196 -19.40 1.41 4.12
C GLY A 196 -20.10 2.29 3.10
N THR A 197 -21.09 1.75 2.39
CA THR A 197 -21.93 2.57 1.50
C THR A 197 -22.74 3.56 2.31
N GLN A 198 -22.98 4.75 1.76
CA GLN A 198 -23.71 5.84 2.39
C GLN A 198 -25.00 6.08 1.62
N GLU A 199 -26.11 5.60 2.18
CA GLU A 199 -27.44 5.71 1.56
C GLU A 199 -28.10 7.00 2.01
N ALA A 200 -28.08 8.01 1.13
CA ALA A 200 -28.51 9.35 1.48
C ALA A 200 -30.01 9.42 1.83
N ILE A 201 -30.33 10.01 2.99
CA ILE A 201 -31.69 10.38 3.39
C ILE A 201 -32.04 11.76 2.81
N ASP A 202 -31.10 12.70 2.95
CA ASP A 202 -31.16 14.06 2.44
C ASP A 202 -29.71 14.53 2.09
N PRO A 203 -29.49 15.77 1.64
CA PRO A 203 -28.16 16.26 1.31
C PRO A 203 -27.14 16.26 2.49
N VAL A 204 -27.60 16.06 3.72
CA VAL A 204 -26.79 16.19 4.94
C VAL A 204 -26.64 14.86 5.68
N ARG A 205 -27.64 13.97 5.63
CA ARG A 205 -27.72 12.74 6.42
C ARG A 205 -27.82 11.50 5.56
N TYR A 206 -27.24 10.41 6.03
CA TYR A 206 -27.25 9.10 5.36
C TYR A 206 -27.34 7.96 6.36
N ILE A 207 -27.73 6.78 5.89
CA ILE A 207 -27.65 5.51 6.58
C ILE A 207 -26.37 4.81 6.07
N SER A 208 -25.60 4.22 6.95
CA SER A 208 -24.36 3.50 6.59
C SER A 208 -24.04 2.42 7.60
N ASN A 209 -23.28 1.42 7.16
CA ASN A 209 -22.63 0.45 8.03
C ASN A 209 -21.37 1.05 8.67
N CYS A 210 -21.01 0.62 9.89
CA CYS A 210 -19.86 1.12 10.65
C CYS A 210 -18.50 0.62 10.10
N SER A 211 -18.32 0.58 8.80
CA SER A 211 -17.07 0.11 8.18
C SER A 211 -16.09 1.26 7.95
N SER A 212 -14.87 1.12 8.46
CA SER A 212 -13.77 2.06 8.21
C SER A 212 -13.09 1.89 6.85
N GLY A 213 -13.31 0.77 6.15
CA GLY A 213 -12.62 0.44 4.90
C GLY A 213 -11.23 -0.17 5.05
N ARG A 214 -10.64 -0.20 6.24
CA ARG A 214 -9.25 -0.63 6.48
C ARG A 214 -8.92 -2.01 5.90
N MET A 215 -9.83 -2.97 5.94
CA MET A 215 -9.56 -4.31 5.42
C MET A 215 -9.40 -4.32 3.89
N GLY A 216 -10.28 -3.64 3.15
CA GLY A 216 -10.16 -3.52 1.69
C GLY A 216 -8.90 -2.75 1.29
N TYR A 217 -8.51 -1.71 2.03
CA TYR A 217 -7.25 -0.99 1.81
C TYR A 217 -6.02 -1.88 2.09
N ALA A 218 -6.03 -2.70 3.15
CA ALA A 218 -4.96 -3.64 3.45
C ALA A 218 -4.79 -4.70 2.34
N ILE A 219 -5.91 -5.25 1.83
CA ILE A 219 -5.89 -6.20 0.70
C ILE A 219 -5.36 -5.53 -0.58
N ALA A 220 -5.83 -4.33 -0.90
CA ALA A 220 -5.37 -3.60 -2.08
C ALA A 220 -3.86 -3.31 -2.00
N ARG A 221 -3.36 -2.92 -0.82
CA ARG A 221 -1.93 -2.74 -0.54
C ARG A 221 -1.15 -4.03 -0.73
N ALA A 222 -1.60 -5.12 -0.13
CA ALA A 222 -0.95 -6.43 -0.24
C ALA A 222 -0.91 -6.93 -1.69
N ALA A 223 -1.99 -6.76 -2.47
CA ALA A 223 -2.04 -7.13 -3.88
C ALA A 223 -1.06 -6.29 -4.74
N ALA A 224 -0.95 -4.97 -4.47
CA ALA A 224 0.02 -4.10 -5.15
C ALA A 224 1.47 -4.44 -4.79
N MET A 225 1.72 -4.92 -3.57
CA MET A 225 3.03 -5.45 -3.17
C MET A 225 3.42 -6.70 -3.96
N GLU A 226 2.46 -7.50 -4.37
CA GLU A 226 2.65 -8.71 -5.19
C GLU A 226 2.55 -8.44 -6.71
N ASP A 227 2.79 -7.20 -7.14
CA ASP A 227 2.83 -6.74 -8.55
C ASP A 227 1.50 -6.85 -9.31
N ALA A 228 0.36 -6.87 -8.63
CA ALA A 228 -0.94 -6.77 -9.29
C ALA A 228 -1.23 -5.35 -9.82
N ASP A 229 -1.98 -5.25 -10.91
CA ASP A 229 -2.67 -4.02 -11.31
C ASP A 229 -3.98 -3.90 -10.50
N VAL A 230 -3.96 -3.05 -9.47
CA VAL A 230 -5.04 -2.98 -8.48
C VAL A 230 -5.91 -1.76 -8.71
N THR A 231 -7.24 -1.99 -8.79
CA THR A 231 -8.25 -0.95 -8.72
C THR A 231 -9.03 -1.08 -7.40
N LEU A 232 -8.95 -0.06 -6.56
CA LEU A 232 -9.68 0.04 -5.29
C LEU A 232 -10.92 0.91 -5.48
N VAL A 233 -12.11 0.31 -5.38
CA VAL A 233 -13.39 1.03 -5.40
C VAL A 233 -13.78 1.34 -3.95
N SER A 234 -13.71 2.59 -3.54
CA SER A 234 -13.81 2.99 -2.14
C SER A 234 -15.01 3.87 -1.83
N CYS A 235 -15.78 3.47 -0.80
CA CYS A 235 -16.85 4.28 -0.21
C CYS A 235 -16.34 5.23 0.90
N THR A 236 -15.02 5.29 1.14
CA THR A 236 -14.41 6.17 2.14
C THR A 236 -13.26 6.97 1.56
N THR A 237 -13.11 8.22 1.98
CA THR A 237 -11.98 9.10 1.63
C THR A 237 -11.06 9.35 2.83
N ALA A 238 -11.31 8.69 3.97
CA ALA A 238 -10.59 8.93 5.23
C ALA A 238 -9.24 8.21 5.31
N LEU A 239 -8.96 7.26 4.41
CA LEU A 239 -7.72 6.49 4.39
C LEU A 239 -6.81 6.95 3.26
N PRO A 240 -5.48 6.98 3.47
CA PRO A 240 -4.53 7.25 2.39
C PRO A 240 -4.57 6.14 1.35
N VAL A 241 -4.47 6.52 0.08
CA VAL A 241 -4.42 5.54 -1.02
C VAL A 241 -3.08 4.80 -0.98
N PRO A 242 -3.08 3.46 -0.97
CA PRO A 242 -1.83 2.71 -0.99
C PRO A 242 -1.01 2.95 -2.26
N SER A 243 0.30 2.88 -2.15
CA SER A 243 1.21 3.08 -3.28
C SER A 243 0.94 2.06 -4.40
N GLY A 244 0.91 2.52 -5.65
CA GLY A 244 0.68 1.67 -6.82
C GLY A 244 -0.78 1.22 -7.02
N VAL A 245 -1.75 1.71 -6.23
CA VAL A 245 -3.17 1.38 -6.33
C VAL A 245 -3.92 2.49 -7.06
N LYS A 246 -4.71 2.13 -8.07
CA LYS A 246 -5.68 3.02 -8.71
C LYS A 246 -6.92 3.09 -7.82
N ILE A 247 -7.45 4.29 -7.59
CA ILE A 247 -8.63 4.46 -6.73
C ILE A 247 -9.79 5.08 -7.51
N GLU A 248 -10.99 4.54 -7.28
CA GLU A 248 -12.26 5.07 -7.72
C GLU A 248 -13.17 5.28 -6.51
N TYR A 249 -13.58 6.52 -6.26
CA TYR A 249 -14.46 6.85 -5.14
C TYR A 249 -15.92 6.74 -5.56
N VAL A 250 -16.68 6.06 -4.72
CA VAL A 250 -18.13 5.87 -4.87
C VAL A 250 -18.80 6.17 -3.53
N ARG A 251 -20.10 6.45 -3.56
CA ARG A 251 -20.80 6.84 -2.34
C ARG A 251 -21.83 5.81 -1.89
N ASP A 252 -22.75 5.43 -2.76
CA ASP A 252 -23.86 4.53 -2.42
C ASP A 252 -23.70 3.13 -3.04
N ALA A 253 -24.57 2.19 -2.66
CA ALA A 253 -24.53 0.82 -3.14
C ALA A 253 -24.73 0.71 -4.66
N ARG A 254 -25.48 1.63 -5.29
CA ARG A 254 -25.72 1.62 -6.75
C ARG A 254 -24.49 2.11 -7.52
N GLU A 255 -23.78 3.11 -6.99
CA GLU A 255 -22.50 3.56 -7.55
C GLU A 255 -21.45 2.46 -7.43
N LEU A 256 -21.35 1.85 -6.24
CA LEU A 256 -20.45 0.70 -6.03
C LEU A 256 -20.79 -0.46 -6.99
N CYS A 257 -22.07 -0.77 -7.17
CA CYS A 257 -22.52 -1.81 -8.11
C CYS A 257 -22.08 -1.51 -9.54
N ARG A 258 -22.24 -0.26 -10.01
CA ARG A 258 -21.80 0.16 -11.35
C ARG A 258 -20.28 0.05 -11.51
N ALA A 259 -19.52 0.60 -10.56
CA ALA A 259 -18.07 0.59 -10.59
C ALA A 259 -17.50 -0.84 -10.56
N MET A 260 -17.98 -1.71 -9.65
CA MET A 260 -17.55 -3.11 -9.62
C MET A 260 -17.88 -3.85 -10.92
N ASN A 261 -19.07 -3.65 -11.49
CA ASN A 261 -19.44 -4.29 -12.75
C ASN A 261 -18.63 -3.80 -13.95
N SER A 262 -18.21 -2.52 -13.99
CA SER A 262 -17.42 -1.97 -15.11
C SER A 262 -16.00 -2.55 -15.18
N HIS A 263 -15.44 -2.98 -14.06
CA HIS A 263 -14.11 -3.58 -14.00
C HIS A 263 -14.12 -5.11 -13.98
N PHE A 264 -15.28 -5.75 -13.73
CA PHE A 264 -15.36 -7.19 -13.44
C PHE A 264 -14.99 -8.08 -14.62
N ASP A 265 -15.43 -7.72 -15.83
CA ASP A 265 -15.19 -8.55 -17.03
C ASP A 265 -13.70 -8.63 -17.40
N ASP A 266 -12.91 -7.60 -17.03
CA ASP A 266 -11.49 -7.49 -17.35
C ASP A 266 -10.55 -7.86 -16.18
N CYS A 267 -11.09 -8.24 -15.01
CA CYS A 267 -10.26 -8.60 -13.86
C CYS A 267 -10.01 -10.11 -13.75
N ASP A 268 -8.89 -10.47 -13.12
CA ASP A 268 -8.59 -11.84 -12.74
C ASP A 268 -9.23 -12.22 -11.39
N ALA A 269 -9.30 -11.26 -10.45
CA ALA A 269 -9.99 -11.48 -9.18
C ALA A 269 -10.73 -10.23 -8.69
N ALA A 270 -11.87 -10.48 -8.01
CA ALA A 270 -12.69 -9.46 -7.40
C ALA A 270 -12.93 -9.73 -5.91
N ILE A 271 -12.64 -8.74 -5.07
CA ILE A 271 -12.74 -8.84 -3.62
C ILE A 271 -13.79 -7.84 -3.10
N MET A 272 -14.91 -8.37 -2.59
CA MET A 272 -15.99 -7.59 -2.01
C MET A 272 -15.81 -7.40 -0.51
N ALA A 273 -14.92 -6.47 -0.10
CA ALA A 273 -14.65 -6.15 1.31
C ALA A 273 -15.43 -4.92 1.82
N ALA A 274 -16.18 -4.24 0.95
CA ALA A 274 -17.07 -3.15 1.33
C ALA A 274 -18.27 -3.69 2.14
N ALA A 275 -18.69 -2.92 3.15
CA ALA A 275 -19.91 -3.17 3.91
C ALA A 275 -21.09 -2.47 3.21
N VAL A 276 -21.72 -3.19 2.30
CA VAL A 276 -22.86 -2.68 1.52
C VAL A 276 -24.11 -2.71 2.39
N SER A 277 -24.87 -1.59 2.43
CA SER A 277 -26.15 -1.54 3.11
C SER A 277 -27.20 -2.33 2.31
N ASP A 278 -27.95 -3.21 2.98
CA ASP A 278 -29.02 -4.00 2.35
C ASP A 278 -30.18 -3.14 1.88
N TYR A 279 -30.40 -2.02 2.54
CA TYR A 279 -31.52 -1.11 2.30
C TYR A 279 -31.04 0.34 2.12
N ARG A 280 -31.79 1.09 1.30
CA ARG A 280 -31.64 2.53 1.11
C ARG A 280 -32.98 3.24 1.26
N PRO A 281 -33.00 4.55 1.55
CA PRO A 281 -34.24 5.33 1.47
C PRO A 281 -34.87 5.21 0.07
N LYS A 282 -36.14 4.89 0.02
CA LYS A 282 -36.89 4.76 -1.23
C LYS A 282 -36.94 6.09 -2.00
N VAL A 283 -37.09 7.19 -1.24
CA VAL A 283 -37.07 8.56 -1.75
C VAL A 283 -36.02 9.35 -0.98
N GLN A 284 -35.07 9.92 -1.71
CA GLN A 284 -34.10 10.86 -1.15
C GLN A 284 -34.69 12.27 -1.19
N ALA A 285 -34.70 12.96 -0.04
CA ALA A 285 -35.14 14.35 0.02
C ALA A 285 -34.12 15.27 -0.68
N THR A 286 -34.59 16.17 -1.52
CA THR A 286 -33.77 17.15 -2.24
C THR A 286 -33.25 18.28 -1.35
N GLN A 287 -33.88 18.50 -0.21
CA GLN A 287 -33.50 19.50 0.78
C GLN A 287 -33.36 18.84 2.15
N LYS A 288 -32.55 19.45 3.02
CA LYS A 288 -32.43 19.01 4.43
C LYS A 288 -33.80 18.95 5.09
N ILE A 289 -34.18 17.78 5.59
CA ILE A 289 -35.43 17.59 6.33
C ILE A 289 -35.33 18.42 7.62
N LYS A 290 -36.20 19.40 7.78
CA LYS A 290 -36.26 20.25 8.99
C LYS A 290 -37.04 19.54 10.08
N LYS A 291 -36.67 19.85 11.33
CA LYS A 291 -37.46 19.43 12.51
C LYS A 291 -38.74 20.22 12.51
N GLU A 292 -39.83 19.60 12.10
CA GLU A 292 -41.18 20.13 12.22
C GLU A 292 -41.82 19.67 13.52
N SER A 293 -43.07 20.04 13.76
CA SER A 293 -43.84 19.74 15.00
C SER A 293 -44.14 18.26 15.25
N HIS A 294 -43.47 17.34 14.51
CA HIS A 294 -43.64 15.90 14.70
C HIS A 294 -42.44 15.29 15.41
N ASP A 295 -42.71 14.52 16.47
CA ASP A 295 -41.67 13.87 17.26
C ASP A 295 -41.02 12.66 16.55
N VAL A 296 -41.59 12.18 15.45
CA VAL A 296 -41.17 10.98 14.76
C VAL A 296 -40.97 11.27 13.28
N LEU A 297 -39.81 10.83 12.73
CA LEU A 297 -39.53 10.81 11.30
C LEU A 297 -39.57 9.36 10.79
N ASN A 298 -40.52 9.04 9.92
CA ASN A 298 -40.57 7.75 9.24
C ASN A 298 -39.84 7.81 7.91
N ILE A 299 -38.95 6.85 7.67
CA ILE A 299 -38.19 6.70 6.42
C ILE A 299 -38.54 5.36 5.82
N GLU A 300 -39.22 5.38 4.65
CA GLU A 300 -39.47 4.16 3.88
C GLU A 300 -38.20 3.69 3.22
N LEU A 301 -37.83 2.42 3.42
CA LEU A 301 -36.64 1.81 2.85
C LEU A 301 -36.99 0.83 1.72
N THR A 302 -36.09 0.72 0.74
CA THR A 302 -36.15 -0.26 -0.36
C THR A 302 -34.82 -0.99 -0.44
N GLN A 303 -34.83 -2.21 -0.95
CA GLN A 303 -33.62 -3.05 -1.06
C GLN A 303 -32.61 -2.46 -2.04
N ASN A 304 -31.33 -2.61 -1.69
CA ASN A 304 -30.19 -2.40 -2.57
C ASN A 304 -29.92 -3.64 -3.43
N PRO A 305 -29.24 -3.51 -4.59
CA PRO A 305 -28.80 -4.66 -5.37
C PRO A 305 -27.80 -5.50 -4.56
N ASP A 306 -27.95 -6.83 -4.63
CA ASP A 306 -26.94 -7.75 -4.12
C ASP A 306 -25.79 -7.86 -5.13
N ILE A 307 -24.79 -6.98 -4.93
CA ILE A 307 -23.66 -6.84 -5.86
C ILE A 307 -22.90 -8.15 -5.99
N LEU A 308 -22.57 -8.77 -4.85
CA LEU A 308 -21.77 -9.99 -4.81
C LEU A 308 -22.49 -11.17 -5.49
N TYR A 309 -23.80 -11.29 -5.31
CA TYR A 309 -24.63 -12.28 -6.03
C TYR A 309 -24.59 -12.00 -7.53
N GLY A 310 -24.80 -10.74 -7.95
CA GLY A 310 -24.77 -10.34 -9.36
C GLY A 310 -23.44 -10.65 -10.05
N LEU A 311 -22.30 -10.39 -9.38
CA LEU A 311 -20.97 -10.74 -9.87
C LEU A 311 -20.79 -12.27 -9.98
N GLY A 312 -21.26 -13.02 -8.99
CA GLY A 312 -21.20 -14.49 -9.01
C GLY A 312 -21.98 -15.12 -10.17
N GLN A 313 -23.12 -14.52 -10.59
CA GLN A 313 -23.88 -14.97 -11.76
C GLN A 313 -23.18 -14.64 -13.09
N LYS A 314 -22.40 -13.58 -13.15
CA LYS A 314 -21.64 -13.15 -14.34
C LYS A 314 -20.28 -13.80 -14.47
N LYS A 315 -19.78 -14.41 -13.39
CA LYS A 315 -18.43 -14.97 -13.30
C LYS A 315 -18.16 -16.00 -14.41
N LYS A 316 -17.07 -15.81 -15.15
CA LYS A 316 -16.61 -16.72 -16.22
C LYS A 316 -15.32 -17.46 -15.82
N GLY A 317 -14.36 -16.74 -15.25
CA GLY A 317 -13.08 -17.27 -14.81
C GLY A 317 -12.45 -16.40 -13.72
N GLN A 318 -13.16 -15.39 -13.21
CA GLN A 318 -12.66 -14.52 -12.17
C GLN A 318 -12.66 -15.24 -10.82
N PHE A 319 -11.62 -15.03 -10.00
CA PHE A 319 -11.60 -15.49 -8.62
C PHE A 319 -12.39 -14.51 -7.75
N LEU A 320 -13.54 -14.96 -7.22
CA LEU A 320 -14.47 -14.08 -6.49
C LEU A 320 -14.40 -14.33 -4.99
N VAL A 321 -14.04 -13.27 -4.24
CA VAL A 321 -13.93 -13.28 -2.78
C VAL A 321 -15.03 -12.45 -2.15
N GLY A 322 -15.76 -13.03 -1.22
CA GLY A 322 -16.75 -12.34 -0.39
C GLY A 322 -16.30 -12.18 1.06
N PHE A 323 -16.92 -11.25 1.76
CA PHE A 323 -16.80 -11.10 3.20
C PHE A 323 -18.12 -11.35 3.90
N ALA A 324 -18.05 -11.97 5.08
CA ALA A 324 -19.17 -12.13 5.99
C ALA A 324 -18.77 -11.65 7.38
N ALA A 325 -19.58 -10.76 7.93
CA ALA A 325 -19.51 -10.33 9.33
C ALA A 325 -20.71 -10.94 10.03
N GLU A 326 -20.50 -12.01 10.76
CA GLU A 326 -21.56 -12.79 11.41
C GLU A 326 -21.34 -12.76 12.93
N THR A 327 -22.44 -12.92 13.69
CA THR A 327 -22.40 -12.98 15.15
C THR A 327 -22.69 -14.38 15.69
N ASN A 328 -23.35 -15.24 14.88
CA ASN A 328 -23.72 -16.61 15.25
C ASN A 328 -23.56 -17.55 14.05
N ASP A 329 -23.22 -18.80 14.29
CA ASP A 329 -23.13 -19.89 13.28
C ASP A 329 -22.36 -19.50 12.01
N VAL A 330 -21.23 -18.77 12.23
CA VAL A 330 -20.39 -18.14 11.19
C VAL A 330 -20.03 -19.10 10.06
N ILE A 331 -19.80 -20.37 10.39
CA ILE A 331 -19.34 -21.39 9.42
C ILE A 331 -20.48 -21.89 8.54
N GLU A 332 -21.65 -22.20 9.10
CA GLU A 332 -22.79 -22.70 8.32
C GLU A 332 -23.35 -21.63 7.39
N HIS A 333 -23.63 -20.45 7.92
CA HIS A 333 -24.07 -19.31 7.11
C HIS A 333 -23.03 -18.93 6.04
N GLY A 334 -21.73 -19.07 6.38
CA GLY A 334 -20.64 -18.86 5.44
C GLY A 334 -20.67 -19.83 4.25
N LYS A 335 -20.88 -21.12 4.50
CA LYS A 335 -20.97 -22.16 3.46
C LYS A 335 -22.18 -21.95 2.53
N GLU A 336 -23.34 -21.59 3.08
CA GLU A 336 -24.53 -21.29 2.27
C GLU A 336 -24.29 -20.05 1.38
N LYS A 337 -23.69 -18.99 1.95
CA LYS A 337 -23.37 -17.75 1.23
C LYS A 337 -22.38 -18.01 0.09
N LEU A 338 -21.34 -18.80 0.35
CA LEU A 338 -20.32 -19.20 -0.62
C LEU A 338 -20.95 -19.91 -1.82
N LYS A 339 -21.82 -20.88 -1.57
CA LYS A 339 -22.53 -21.63 -2.62
C LYS A 339 -23.57 -20.77 -3.35
N ARG A 340 -24.43 -20.06 -2.62
CA ARG A 340 -25.48 -19.22 -3.20
C ARG A 340 -24.94 -18.11 -4.09
N LYS A 341 -23.81 -17.49 -3.70
CA LYS A 341 -23.20 -16.38 -4.44
C LYS A 341 -22.07 -16.81 -5.38
N ASN A 342 -21.86 -18.13 -5.58
CA ASN A 342 -20.84 -18.69 -6.46
C ASN A 342 -19.43 -18.13 -6.21
N LEU A 343 -19.04 -18.05 -4.93
CA LEU A 343 -17.72 -17.55 -4.51
C LEU A 343 -16.67 -18.65 -4.61
N ASP A 344 -15.41 -18.27 -4.79
CA ASP A 344 -14.26 -19.18 -4.67
C ASP A 344 -13.71 -19.18 -3.25
N MET A 345 -13.80 -18.04 -2.57
CA MET A 345 -13.39 -17.88 -1.18
C MET A 345 -14.33 -16.93 -0.43
N LEU A 346 -14.61 -17.25 0.83
CA LEU A 346 -15.32 -16.37 1.76
C LEU A 346 -14.45 -16.12 2.98
N VAL A 347 -14.24 -14.87 3.31
CA VAL A 347 -13.59 -14.43 4.55
C VAL A 347 -14.68 -14.17 5.59
N ALA A 348 -14.82 -15.09 6.53
CA ALA A 348 -15.78 -14.99 7.62
C ALA A 348 -15.12 -14.38 8.86
N ASN A 349 -15.68 -13.29 9.34
CA ASN A 349 -15.19 -12.53 10.48
C ASN A 349 -16.20 -12.61 11.63
N ASP A 350 -15.79 -13.12 12.79
CA ASP A 350 -16.60 -13.09 14.00
C ASP A 350 -16.48 -11.73 14.67
N VAL A 351 -17.42 -10.83 14.37
CA VAL A 351 -17.43 -9.47 14.91
C VAL A 351 -17.84 -9.38 16.40
N ALA A 352 -18.29 -10.47 17.00
CA ALA A 352 -18.61 -10.53 18.41
C ALA A 352 -17.36 -10.68 19.29
N MET A 353 -16.24 -11.18 18.73
CA MET A 353 -15.00 -11.35 19.49
C MET A 353 -14.24 -10.05 19.72
N PRO A 354 -13.69 -9.83 20.94
CA PRO A 354 -12.87 -8.65 21.21
C PRO A 354 -11.65 -8.56 20.28
N GLY A 355 -11.57 -7.47 19.50
CA GLY A 355 -10.47 -7.23 18.55
C GLY A 355 -10.74 -7.70 17.12
N ALA A 356 -11.95 -8.16 16.79
CA ALA A 356 -12.37 -8.58 15.45
C ALA A 356 -13.37 -7.62 14.78
N GLY A 357 -13.66 -6.47 15.35
CA GLY A 357 -14.70 -5.53 14.88
C GLY A 357 -14.27 -4.62 13.71
N PHE A 358 -15.23 -3.79 13.26
CA PHE A 358 -15.04 -2.93 12.08
C PHE A 358 -13.98 -1.84 12.26
N ASN A 359 -13.88 -1.19 13.41
CA ASN A 359 -13.02 -0.01 13.63
C ASN A 359 -11.70 -0.30 14.35
N VAL A 360 -11.34 -1.58 14.52
CA VAL A 360 -10.08 -2.00 15.15
C VAL A 360 -9.01 -2.33 14.10
N PRO A 361 -7.71 -2.23 14.44
CA PRO A 361 -6.62 -2.52 13.52
C PRO A 361 -6.41 -4.03 13.29
N THR A 362 -7.02 -4.89 14.12
CA THR A 362 -6.88 -6.34 14.09
C THR A 362 -8.12 -7.03 13.53
N ASN A 363 -7.98 -8.31 13.21
CA ASN A 363 -9.06 -9.18 12.83
C ASN A 363 -8.83 -10.62 13.32
N ILE A 364 -9.92 -11.41 13.42
CA ILE A 364 -9.95 -12.86 13.62
C ILE A 364 -10.81 -13.40 12.48
N ALA A 365 -10.26 -14.23 11.62
CA ALA A 365 -10.96 -14.65 10.40
C ALA A 365 -10.84 -16.13 10.14
N SER A 366 -11.89 -16.69 9.54
CA SER A 366 -11.89 -18.01 8.91
C SER A 366 -12.02 -17.85 7.41
N LEU A 367 -11.15 -18.51 6.64
CA LEU A 367 -11.25 -18.59 5.19
C LEU A 367 -11.97 -19.88 4.81
N LEU A 368 -13.07 -19.75 4.11
CA LEU A 368 -13.84 -20.89 3.60
C LEU A 368 -13.70 -20.93 2.07
N TYR A 369 -13.47 -22.12 1.52
CA TYR A 369 -13.23 -22.33 0.09
C TYR A 369 -14.35 -23.10 -0.57
N LYS A 370 -14.46 -22.99 -1.90
CA LYS A 370 -15.49 -23.64 -2.70
C LYS A 370 -15.49 -25.17 -2.60
N ASP A 371 -14.33 -25.77 -2.37
CA ASP A 371 -14.15 -27.23 -2.17
C ASP A 371 -14.61 -27.73 -0.80
N GLY A 372 -15.04 -26.83 0.09
CA GLY A 372 -15.50 -27.12 1.45
C GLY A 372 -14.37 -27.08 2.49
N THR A 373 -13.14 -26.85 2.10
CA THR A 373 -12.03 -26.68 3.05
C THR A 373 -12.15 -25.37 3.81
N MET A 374 -11.53 -25.31 5.00
CA MET A 374 -11.56 -24.16 5.88
C MET A 374 -10.21 -23.99 6.59
N GLU A 375 -9.75 -22.78 6.68
CA GLU A 375 -8.58 -22.37 7.46
C GLU A 375 -8.98 -21.33 8.49
N GLN A 376 -8.53 -21.49 9.74
CA GLN A 376 -8.80 -20.54 10.82
C GLN A 376 -7.51 -19.79 11.18
N TYR A 377 -7.62 -18.49 11.32
CA TYR A 377 -6.50 -17.62 11.65
C TYR A 377 -6.73 -16.96 13.01
N PRO A 378 -5.69 -16.92 13.88
CA PRO A 378 -5.77 -16.24 15.15
C PRO A 378 -5.89 -14.74 14.97
N LYS A 379 -6.04 -14.00 16.08
CA LYS A 379 -6.01 -12.54 16.06
C LYS A 379 -4.70 -12.03 15.45
N MET A 380 -4.80 -11.28 14.38
CA MET A 380 -3.69 -10.66 13.66
C MET A 380 -4.06 -9.26 13.16
N THR A 381 -3.11 -8.51 12.65
CA THR A 381 -3.39 -7.22 12.01
C THR A 381 -4.15 -7.41 10.69
N LYS A 382 -4.87 -6.37 10.26
CA LYS A 382 -5.55 -6.38 8.95
C LYS A 382 -4.55 -6.43 7.79
N ASP A 383 -3.34 -5.91 7.98
CA ASP A 383 -2.27 -6.00 6.98
C ASP A 383 -1.80 -7.45 6.82
N GLU A 384 -1.49 -8.16 7.92
CA GLU A 384 -1.13 -9.58 7.88
C GLU A 384 -2.21 -10.43 7.24
N LEU A 385 -3.49 -10.21 7.61
CA LEU A 385 -4.61 -10.92 6.99
C LEU A 385 -4.74 -10.57 5.49
N GLY A 386 -4.48 -9.33 5.11
CA GLY A 386 -4.44 -8.89 3.72
C GLY A 386 -3.43 -9.68 2.88
N HIS A 387 -2.22 -9.90 3.40
CA HIS A 387 -1.20 -10.73 2.75
C HIS A 387 -1.64 -12.19 2.60
N ILE A 388 -2.20 -12.78 3.64
CA ILE A 388 -2.73 -14.16 3.59
C ILE A 388 -3.81 -14.29 2.51
N ILE A 389 -4.78 -13.37 2.48
CA ILE A 389 -5.85 -13.37 1.47
C ILE A 389 -5.27 -13.29 0.05
N VAL A 390 -4.29 -12.41 -0.17
CA VAL A 390 -3.63 -12.25 -1.48
C VAL A 390 -2.85 -13.52 -1.89
N GLU A 391 -2.15 -14.16 -0.96
CA GLU A 391 -1.46 -15.42 -1.21
C GLU A 391 -2.46 -16.53 -1.63
N LYS A 392 -3.61 -16.65 -0.93
CA LYS A 392 -4.67 -17.59 -1.28
C LYS A 392 -5.33 -17.30 -2.63
N ILE A 393 -5.53 -16.03 -2.96
CA ILE A 393 -5.99 -15.62 -4.31
C ILE A 393 -4.98 -16.08 -5.37
N SER A 394 -3.68 -15.86 -5.14
CA SER A 394 -2.64 -16.30 -6.08
C SER A 394 -2.61 -17.82 -6.26
N GLU A 395 -2.79 -18.58 -5.17
CA GLU A 395 -2.91 -20.05 -5.22
C GLU A 395 -4.14 -20.48 -6.05
N GLY A 396 -5.30 -19.87 -5.80
CA GLY A 396 -6.53 -20.17 -6.52
C GLY A 396 -6.47 -19.81 -8.01
N LEU A 397 -5.83 -18.68 -8.38
CA LEU A 397 -5.66 -18.28 -9.78
C LEU A 397 -4.71 -19.19 -10.57
N LYS A 398 -3.83 -19.95 -9.91
CA LYS A 398 -2.94 -20.94 -10.56
C LYS A 398 -3.64 -22.28 -10.81
N GLN A 399 -4.75 -22.54 -10.13
CA GLN A 399 -5.52 -23.78 -10.25
C GLN A 399 -6.65 -23.69 -11.28
N GLN A 400 -6.95 -22.48 -11.75
CA GLN A 400 -7.92 -22.22 -12.83
C GLN A 400 -7.24 -22.27 -14.20
#